data_f27f1d7d9ca632f65c6369eaaed99434
#
_entry.id   f27f1d7d9ca632f65c6369eaaed99434
#
_cell.length_a   1.000
_cell.length_b   1.000
_cell.length_c   1.000
_cell.angle_alpha   90.00
_cell.angle_beta   90.00
_cell.angle_gamma   90.00
#
_symmetry.space_group_name_H-M   'P 1'
#
loop_
_entity.id
_entity.type
_entity.pdbx_description
1 polymer ?
#
loop_
_entity_poly.entity_id
_entity_poly.type
_entity_poly.pdbx_seq_one_letter_code
_entity_poly.pdbx_strand_id
1 'polypeptide(L)'
;MPSPIKLEFSDKYDDQHAQKYLLKHQDNLARRLSHKRDEQLARGALAMAGEPGLVLDLPCGAGRFWPLLAEKPNRVIIGADNSASMLKIATAAQPAEVVKRVRTLQTSAFDIDLPDNSVDSIFCMRLMHHIGEPEHRLTILREFQRVTRDSVIISLWVDGNFKAWKRKRSEVRRRKKGEQEGYQNRFVLPAATVEAEFEQAGFRVQESLDFIPLYAMWRVYVLRKR
;
A
#
# COMPACT_ATOMS: atom_id res chain seq x y z
N MET A 1 11.79 -17.16 -19.09
CA MET A 1 10.97 -16.39 -18.14
C MET A 1 11.71 -15.11 -17.83
N PRO A 2 11.10 -13.92 -17.83
CA PRO A 2 11.78 -12.71 -17.40
C PRO A 2 12.22 -12.86 -15.95
N SER A 3 13.41 -12.32 -15.60
CA SER A 3 13.90 -12.33 -14.23
C SER A 3 12.87 -11.66 -13.30
N PRO A 4 12.61 -12.19 -12.11
CA PRO A 4 11.65 -11.58 -11.18
C PRO A 4 12.11 -10.15 -10.87
N ILE A 5 11.18 -9.20 -10.96
CA ILE A 5 11.45 -7.79 -10.61
C ILE A 5 11.78 -7.74 -9.12
N LYS A 6 13.02 -7.37 -8.81
CA LYS A 6 13.51 -7.25 -7.43
C LYS A 6 13.71 -5.78 -7.09
N LEU A 7 13.03 -5.31 -6.08
CA LEU A 7 13.15 -3.93 -5.61
C LEU A 7 14.19 -3.86 -4.50
N GLU A 8 15.16 -2.94 -4.60
CA GLU A 8 16.22 -2.79 -3.60
C GLU A 8 15.70 -2.54 -2.17
N PHE A 9 14.52 -1.94 -2.03
CA PHE A 9 13.95 -1.70 -0.70
C PHE A 9 13.42 -3.00 -0.06
N SER A 10 13.08 -4.04 -0.85
CA SER A 10 12.57 -5.30 -0.32
C SER A 10 13.66 -6.12 0.38
N ASP A 11 14.92 -5.95 -0.02
CA ASP A 11 16.06 -6.63 0.59
C ASP A 11 16.39 -6.12 2.02
N LYS A 12 15.80 -4.98 2.42
CA LYS A 12 15.99 -4.38 3.75
C LYS A 12 15.05 -4.95 4.82
N TYR A 13 14.09 -5.80 4.46
CA TYR A 13 13.15 -6.41 5.40
C TYR A 13 13.65 -7.77 5.90
N ASP A 14 14.88 -7.79 6.44
CA ASP A 14 15.39 -8.92 7.24
C ASP A 14 14.74 -8.93 8.65
N ASP A 15 14.96 -10.01 9.40
CA ASP A 15 14.35 -10.20 10.72
C ASP A 15 14.65 -9.06 11.71
N GLN A 16 15.81 -8.38 11.60
CA GLN A 16 16.17 -7.27 12.48
C GLN A 16 15.42 -5.98 12.16
N HIS A 17 15.19 -5.69 10.88
CA HIS A 17 14.44 -4.50 10.45
C HIS A 17 12.93 -4.67 10.71
N ALA A 18 12.42 -5.88 10.59
CA ALA A 18 11.01 -6.18 10.81
C ALA A 18 10.64 -6.01 12.30
N GLN A 19 11.49 -6.42 13.25
CA GLN A 19 11.29 -6.16 14.69
C GLN A 19 11.40 -4.67 15.05
N LYS A 20 12.34 -3.94 14.45
CA LYS A 20 12.46 -2.47 14.61
C LYS A 20 11.25 -1.73 14.06
N TYR A 21 10.59 -2.25 13.03
CA TYR A 21 9.40 -1.66 12.43
C TYR A 21 8.21 -1.67 13.41
N LEU A 22 8.00 -2.77 14.14
CA LEU A 22 6.95 -2.85 15.18
C LEU A 22 7.17 -1.86 16.32
N LEU A 23 8.39 -1.78 16.86
CA LEU A 23 8.73 -0.87 17.95
C LEU A 23 8.60 0.61 17.54
N LYS A 24 8.93 0.95 16.30
CA LYS A 24 8.83 2.33 15.79
C LYS A 24 7.41 2.90 15.74
N HIS A 25 6.38 2.09 15.67
CA HIS A 25 5.01 2.58 15.49
C HIS A 25 4.27 2.87 16.80
N GLN A 26 4.79 2.50 17.96
CA GLN A 26 4.13 2.64 19.27
C GLN A 26 4.53 3.88 20.06
N ASP A 27 5.66 4.56 19.75
CA ASP A 27 6.33 5.46 20.70
C ASP A 27 6.00 6.95 20.60
N ASN A 28 5.14 7.44 19.68
CA ASN A 28 4.89 8.88 19.56
C ASN A 28 3.41 9.21 19.28
N LEU A 29 2.86 10.18 20.04
CA LEU A 29 1.47 10.66 19.88
C LEU A 29 1.15 11.02 18.42
N ALA A 30 2.06 11.70 17.70
CA ALA A 30 1.87 12.05 16.30
C ALA A 30 1.73 10.81 15.39
N ARG A 31 2.43 9.71 15.68
CA ARG A 31 2.30 8.46 14.93
C ARG A 31 0.98 7.76 15.23
N ARG A 32 0.53 7.79 16.49
CA ARG A 32 -0.79 7.25 16.88
C ARG A 32 -1.92 8.00 16.20
N LEU A 33 -1.84 9.34 16.12
CA LEU A 33 -2.81 10.17 15.41
C LEU A 33 -2.78 9.89 13.89
N SER A 34 -1.57 9.76 13.31
CA SER A 34 -1.41 9.38 11.91
C SER A 34 -1.98 8.00 11.63
N HIS A 35 -1.79 7.03 12.53
CA HIS A 35 -2.36 5.70 12.40
C HIS A 35 -3.89 5.73 12.45
N LYS A 36 -4.49 6.41 13.42
CA LYS A 36 -5.94 6.59 13.49
C LYS A 36 -6.52 7.22 12.23
N ARG A 37 -5.79 8.20 11.63
CA ARG A 37 -6.23 8.82 10.38
C ARG A 37 -6.14 7.85 9.20
N ASP A 38 -5.07 7.05 9.10
CA ASP A 38 -4.96 5.97 8.11
C ASP A 38 -6.13 4.98 8.23
N GLU A 39 -6.49 4.58 9.47
CA GLU A 39 -7.63 3.68 9.71
C GLU A 39 -8.97 4.32 9.30
N GLN A 40 -9.19 5.60 9.60
CA GLN A 40 -10.41 6.31 9.16
C GLN A 40 -10.53 6.31 7.64
N LEU A 41 -9.43 6.60 6.93
CA LEU A 41 -9.41 6.57 5.46
C LEU A 41 -9.65 5.16 4.94
N ALA A 42 -9.04 4.15 5.56
CA ALA A 42 -9.22 2.75 5.17
C ALA A 42 -10.68 2.28 5.37
N ARG A 43 -11.33 2.62 6.49
CA ARG A 43 -12.77 2.32 6.71
C ARG A 43 -13.64 3.02 5.66
N GLY A 44 -13.38 4.31 5.40
CA GLY A 44 -14.11 5.05 4.37
C GLY A 44 -13.94 4.42 2.99
N ALA A 45 -12.72 4.04 2.62
CA ALA A 45 -12.44 3.39 1.34
C ALA A 45 -13.10 2.01 1.23
N LEU A 46 -13.10 1.21 2.30
CA LEU A 46 -13.79 -0.10 2.34
C LEU A 46 -15.31 0.06 2.18
N ALA A 47 -15.90 1.07 2.84
CA ALA A 47 -17.32 1.38 2.69
C ALA A 47 -17.66 1.79 1.25
N MET A 48 -16.84 2.67 0.63
CA MET A 48 -17.00 3.09 -0.78
C MET A 48 -16.78 1.92 -1.75
N ALA A 49 -15.91 0.98 -1.42
CA ALA A 49 -15.73 -0.26 -2.17
C ALA A 49 -16.89 -1.26 -2.00
N GLY A 50 -17.94 -0.94 -1.23
CA GLY A 50 -19.10 -1.80 -1.01
C GLY A 50 -18.86 -2.88 0.05
N GLU A 51 -17.94 -2.66 0.98
CA GLU A 51 -17.62 -3.60 2.08
C GLU A 51 -17.27 -5.01 1.60
N PRO A 52 -16.21 -5.18 0.80
CA PRO A 52 -15.89 -6.47 0.16
C PRO A 52 -15.77 -7.61 1.18
N GLY A 53 -16.25 -8.80 0.77
CA GLY A 53 -16.28 -9.99 1.63
C GLY A 53 -14.95 -10.75 1.66
N LEU A 54 -14.22 -10.79 0.54
CA LEU A 54 -12.90 -11.42 0.41
C LEU A 54 -11.86 -10.38 0.01
N VAL A 55 -10.94 -10.07 0.92
CA VAL A 55 -9.94 -9.01 0.73
C VAL A 55 -8.53 -9.59 0.75
N LEU A 56 -7.74 -9.22 -0.26
CA LEU A 56 -6.29 -9.44 -0.29
C LEU A 56 -5.60 -8.18 0.23
N ASP A 57 -4.95 -8.27 1.39
CA ASP A 57 -4.07 -7.22 1.95
C ASP A 57 -2.64 -7.45 1.45
N LEU A 58 -2.19 -6.66 0.48
CA LEU A 58 -0.90 -6.82 -0.19
C LEU A 58 -0.22 -5.47 -0.47
N PRO A 59 0.96 -5.20 0.12
CA PRO A 59 1.65 -5.97 1.13
C PRO A 59 1.06 -5.75 2.52
N CYS A 60 0.86 -6.82 3.28
CA CYS A 60 0.30 -6.72 4.63
C CYS A 60 1.33 -6.25 5.67
N GLY A 61 2.63 -6.40 5.38
CA GLY A 61 3.70 -6.11 6.33
C GLY A 61 3.50 -6.86 7.65
N ALA A 62 3.54 -6.14 8.77
CA ALA A 62 3.29 -6.69 10.11
C ALA A 62 1.79 -6.83 10.45
N GLY A 63 0.91 -6.92 9.47
CA GLY A 63 -0.54 -7.09 9.67
C GLY A 63 -1.24 -5.86 10.27
N ARG A 64 -0.69 -4.67 10.07
CA ARG A 64 -1.15 -3.43 10.72
C ARG A 64 -2.64 -3.14 10.54
N PHE A 65 -3.22 -3.52 9.40
CA PHE A 65 -4.61 -3.29 9.07
C PHE A 65 -5.51 -4.51 9.31
N TRP A 66 -4.97 -5.65 9.76
CA TRP A 66 -5.77 -6.84 10.01
C TRP A 66 -6.87 -6.65 11.05
N PRO A 67 -6.64 -5.94 12.19
CA PRO A 67 -7.72 -5.65 13.13
C PRO A 67 -8.85 -4.86 12.49
N LEU A 68 -8.54 -3.84 11.68
CA LEU A 68 -9.52 -3.04 10.95
C LEU A 68 -10.28 -3.89 9.91
N LEU A 69 -9.57 -4.69 9.11
CA LEU A 69 -10.22 -5.58 8.13
C LEU A 69 -11.12 -6.59 8.83
N ALA A 70 -10.74 -7.06 10.01
CA ALA A 70 -11.52 -7.99 10.83
C ALA A 70 -12.72 -7.36 11.55
N GLU A 71 -12.93 -6.04 11.54
CA GLU A 71 -14.12 -5.38 12.09
C GLU A 71 -15.41 -5.90 11.43
N LYS A 72 -15.36 -6.29 10.14
CA LYS A 72 -16.47 -6.93 9.45
C LYS A 72 -16.49 -8.44 9.78
N PRO A 73 -17.51 -8.96 10.49
CA PRO A 73 -17.49 -10.35 10.98
C PRO A 73 -17.31 -11.41 9.88
N ASN A 74 -17.92 -11.22 8.72
CA ASN A 74 -17.93 -12.19 7.62
C ASN A 74 -16.81 -11.94 6.58
N ARG A 75 -15.92 -10.97 6.81
CA ARG A 75 -14.83 -10.71 5.87
C ARG A 75 -13.75 -11.77 6.02
N VAL A 76 -13.40 -12.40 4.91
CA VAL A 76 -12.24 -13.29 4.77
C VAL A 76 -11.04 -12.45 4.36
N ILE A 77 -9.90 -12.64 5.02
CA ILE A 77 -8.70 -11.84 4.80
C ILE A 77 -7.58 -12.77 4.32
N ILE A 78 -6.98 -12.42 3.19
CA ILE A 78 -5.71 -13.00 2.75
C ILE A 78 -4.64 -11.95 3.03
N GLY A 79 -3.78 -12.19 4.02
CA GLY A 79 -2.65 -11.32 4.32
C GLY A 79 -1.42 -11.76 3.54
N ALA A 80 -1.00 -10.98 2.56
CA ALA A 80 0.08 -11.35 1.65
C ALA A 80 1.27 -10.39 1.74
N ASP A 81 2.47 -10.95 1.65
CA ASP A 81 3.72 -10.18 1.59
C ASP A 81 4.78 -11.00 0.85
N ASN A 82 5.77 -10.34 0.22
CA ASN A 82 6.89 -11.04 -0.40
C ASN A 82 7.90 -11.57 0.63
N SER A 83 7.91 -11.01 1.84
CA SER A 83 8.78 -11.39 2.94
C SER A 83 8.11 -12.39 3.88
N ALA A 84 8.63 -13.62 3.93
CA ALA A 84 8.18 -14.63 4.90
C ALA A 84 8.39 -14.16 6.35
N SER A 85 9.43 -13.37 6.62
CA SER A 85 9.70 -12.78 7.93
C SER A 85 8.61 -11.81 8.35
N MET A 86 8.11 -10.97 7.41
CA MET A 86 6.99 -10.07 7.70
C MET A 86 5.70 -10.82 8.03
N LEU A 87 5.39 -11.90 7.32
CA LEU A 87 4.23 -12.76 7.63
C LEU A 87 4.34 -13.41 9.01
N LYS A 88 5.51 -13.92 9.38
CA LYS A 88 5.76 -14.46 10.74
C LYS A 88 5.53 -13.40 11.82
N ILE A 89 6.04 -12.18 11.59
CA ILE A 89 5.86 -11.07 12.53
C ILE A 89 4.39 -10.66 12.61
N ALA A 90 3.70 -10.59 11.50
CA ALA A 90 2.27 -10.25 11.47
C ALA A 90 1.45 -11.25 12.32
N THR A 91 1.69 -12.54 12.13
CA THR A 91 1.00 -13.59 12.92
C THR A 91 1.35 -13.58 14.41
N ALA A 92 2.58 -13.18 14.76
CA ALA A 92 3.01 -13.11 16.15
C ALA A 92 2.56 -11.81 16.87
N ALA A 93 2.41 -10.70 16.13
CA ALA A 93 2.16 -9.38 16.71
C ALA A 93 0.67 -9.02 16.80
N GLN A 94 -0.19 -9.67 15.99
CA GLN A 94 -1.62 -9.36 15.97
C GLN A 94 -2.40 -10.23 16.96
N PRO A 95 -3.57 -9.75 17.47
CA PRO A 95 -4.41 -10.52 18.37
C PRO A 95 -4.80 -11.88 17.78
N ALA A 96 -4.80 -12.93 18.62
CA ALA A 96 -5.02 -14.31 18.18
C ALA A 96 -6.39 -14.50 17.48
N GLU A 97 -7.44 -13.79 17.93
CA GLU A 97 -8.77 -13.80 17.33
C GLU A 97 -8.79 -13.17 15.94
N VAL A 98 -7.91 -12.21 15.66
CA VAL A 98 -7.73 -11.62 14.33
C VAL A 98 -6.95 -12.57 13.43
N VAL A 99 -5.84 -13.11 13.92
CA VAL A 99 -4.97 -14.03 13.17
C VAL A 99 -5.73 -15.28 12.71
N LYS A 100 -6.63 -15.82 13.52
CA LYS A 100 -7.49 -16.97 13.15
C LYS A 100 -8.35 -16.73 11.90
N ARG A 101 -8.58 -15.47 11.55
CA ARG A 101 -9.40 -15.03 10.39
C ARG A 101 -8.58 -14.65 9.18
N VAL A 102 -7.24 -14.69 9.28
CA VAL A 102 -6.32 -14.33 8.22
C VAL A 102 -5.61 -15.57 7.68
N ARG A 103 -5.74 -15.79 6.38
CA ARG A 103 -4.90 -16.75 5.65
C ARG A 103 -3.66 -16.00 5.15
N THR A 104 -2.48 -16.45 5.51
CA THR A 104 -1.22 -15.86 5.02
C THR A 104 -0.83 -16.44 3.68
N LEU A 105 -0.28 -15.59 2.80
CA LEU A 105 0.23 -15.97 1.48
C LEU A 105 1.56 -15.26 1.23
N GLN A 106 2.63 -16.01 0.97
CA GLN A 106 3.88 -15.41 0.52
C GLN A 106 3.84 -15.24 -0.99
N THR A 107 3.78 -13.99 -1.46
CA THR A 107 3.71 -13.69 -2.90
C THR A 107 4.24 -12.29 -3.19
N SER A 108 4.63 -12.04 -4.44
CA SER A 108 5.02 -10.73 -4.94
C SER A 108 3.82 -9.97 -5.49
N ALA A 109 3.80 -8.63 -5.33
CA ALA A 109 2.81 -7.79 -6.00
C ALA A 109 3.00 -7.71 -7.53
N PHE A 110 4.18 -8.15 -8.02
CA PHE A 110 4.49 -8.24 -9.45
C PHE A 110 4.04 -9.55 -10.10
N ASP A 111 3.74 -10.57 -9.29
CA ASP A 111 3.34 -11.91 -9.73
C ASP A 111 2.61 -12.56 -8.56
N ILE A 112 1.29 -12.37 -8.51
CA ILE A 112 0.46 -12.78 -7.38
C ILE A 112 0.05 -14.25 -7.57
N ASP A 113 0.43 -15.11 -6.62
CA ASP A 113 0.10 -16.54 -6.63
C ASP A 113 -1.37 -16.78 -6.23
N LEU A 114 -2.25 -16.20 -7.02
CA LEU A 114 -3.71 -16.39 -6.96
C LEU A 114 -4.30 -16.42 -8.37
N PRO A 115 -5.37 -17.19 -8.58
CA PRO A 115 -6.08 -17.22 -9.86
C PRO A 115 -6.69 -15.86 -10.23
N ASP A 116 -7.02 -15.72 -11.52
CA ASP A 116 -7.78 -14.57 -12.01
C ASP A 116 -9.12 -14.44 -11.28
N ASN A 117 -9.53 -13.21 -11.00
CA ASN A 117 -10.81 -12.92 -10.37
C ASN A 117 -11.07 -13.73 -9.08
N SER A 118 -10.05 -13.93 -8.25
CA SER A 118 -10.12 -14.77 -7.05
C SER A 118 -10.51 -14.04 -5.78
N VAL A 119 -10.35 -12.71 -5.72
CA VAL A 119 -10.72 -11.89 -4.56
C VAL A 119 -11.69 -10.76 -4.95
N ASP A 120 -12.50 -10.29 -4.00
CA ASP A 120 -13.44 -9.21 -4.27
C ASP A 120 -12.72 -7.86 -4.35
N SER A 121 -11.74 -7.66 -3.47
CA SER A 121 -10.96 -6.42 -3.41
C SER A 121 -9.52 -6.67 -3.03
N ILE A 122 -8.62 -5.85 -3.57
CA ILE A 122 -7.23 -5.78 -3.11
C ILE A 122 -7.07 -4.51 -2.27
N PHE A 123 -6.49 -4.67 -1.08
CA PHE A 123 -6.18 -3.60 -0.16
C PHE A 123 -4.65 -3.39 -0.14
N CYS A 124 -4.19 -2.36 -0.86
CA CYS A 124 -2.76 -2.08 -1.07
C CYS A 124 -2.35 -0.77 -0.40
N MET A 125 -1.95 -0.85 0.85
CA MET A 125 -1.55 0.32 1.60
C MET A 125 -0.03 0.46 1.69
N ARG A 126 0.49 1.64 1.31
CA ARG A 126 1.89 2.03 1.48
C ARG A 126 2.92 1.26 0.66
N LEU A 127 2.53 0.72 -0.51
CA LEU A 127 3.46 0.13 -1.47
C LEU A 127 3.86 1.13 -2.58
N MET A 128 2.88 1.68 -3.28
CA MET A 128 3.08 2.33 -4.58
C MET A 128 4.01 3.55 -4.54
N HIS A 129 4.11 4.25 -3.44
CA HIS A 129 5.04 5.37 -3.30
C HIS A 129 6.52 4.95 -3.26
N HIS A 130 6.81 3.65 -3.17
CA HIS A 130 8.15 3.09 -3.29
C HIS A 130 8.52 2.68 -4.73
N ILE A 131 7.56 2.70 -5.65
CA ILE A 131 7.74 2.25 -7.03
C ILE A 131 7.99 3.46 -7.92
N GLY A 132 9.27 3.70 -8.29
CA GLY A 132 9.67 4.84 -9.11
C GLY A 132 9.37 4.66 -10.60
N GLU A 133 9.60 3.44 -11.12
CA GLU A 133 9.48 3.12 -12.54
C GLU A 133 8.02 2.94 -12.97
N PRO A 134 7.54 3.65 -14.02
CA PRO A 134 6.18 3.53 -14.53
C PRO A 134 5.80 2.08 -14.89
N GLU A 135 6.68 1.37 -15.60
CA GLU A 135 6.42 -0.01 -16.02
C GLU A 135 6.27 -0.97 -14.83
N HIS A 136 7.00 -0.75 -13.76
CA HIS A 136 6.83 -1.53 -12.53
C HIS A 136 5.47 -1.26 -11.88
N ARG A 137 5.01 0.01 -11.85
CA ARG A 137 3.68 0.35 -11.34
C ARG A 137 2.58 -0.29 -12.18
N LEU A 138 2.71 -0.22 -13.51
CA LEU A 138 1.77 -0.84 -14.44
C LEU A 138 1.73 -2.36 -14.28
N THR A 139 2.88 -3.01 -14.08
CA THR A 139 2.93 -4.46 -13.83
C THR A 139 2.14 -4.84 -12.59
N ILE A 140 2.34 -4.12 -11.47
CA ILE A 140 1.56 -4.33 -10.24
C ILE A 140 0.05 -4.10 -10.49
N LEU A 141 -0.30 -3.03 -11.17
CA LEU A 141 -1.69 -2.69 -11.44
C LEU A 141 -2.39 -3.72 -12.35
N ARG A 142 -1.68 -4.29 -13.33
CA ARG A 142 -2.18 -5.37 -14.18
C ARG A 142 -2.40 -6.66 -13.37
N GLU A 143 -1.51 -6.99 -12.45
CA GLU A 143 -1.71 -8.11 -11.52
C GLU A 143 -2.91 -7.87 -10.60
N PHE A 144 -3.07 -6.66 -10.09
CA PHE A 144 -4.25 -6.30 -9.32
C PHE A 144 -5.54 -6.44 -10.15
N GLN A 145 -5.51 -6.00 -11.41
CA GLN A 145 -6.64 -6.14 -12.33
C GLN A 145 -6.96 -7.60 -12.62
N ARG A 146 -5.94 -8.44 -12.78
CA ARG A 146 -6.10 -9.87 -13.00
C ARG A 146 -6.78 -10.56 -11.82
N VAL A 147 -6.29 -10.30 -10.61
CA VAL A 147 -6.67 -11.06 -9.41
C VAL A 147 -7.97 -10.57 -8.78
N THR A 148 -8.29 -9.26 -8.86
CA THR A 148 -9.54 -8.74 -8.28
C THR A 148 -10.73 -8.96 -9.20
N ARG A 149 -11.91 -9.19 -8.59
CA ARG A 149 -13.22 -9.23 -9.29
C ARG A 149 -13.80 -7.85 -9.47
N ASP A 150 -13.59 -6.95 -8.52
CA ASP A 150 -14.36 -5.70 -8.45
C ASP A 150 -13.49 -4.46 -8.17
N SER A 151 -12.76 -4.42 -7.06
CA SER A 151 -12.16 -3.17 -6.61
C SER A 151 -10.72 -3.29 -6.12
N VAL A 152 -10.03 -2.14 -6.10
CA VAL A 152 -8.72 -1.97 -5.46
C VAL A 152 -8.74 -0.73 -4.59
N ILE A 153 -8.33 -0.85 -3.35
CA ILE A 153 -8.05 0.26 -2.44
C ILE A 153 -6.54 0.44 -2.39
N ILE A 154 -6.04 1.57 -2.86
CA ILE A 154 -4.60 1.78 -3.05
C ILE A 154 -4.15 3.14 -2.51
N SER A 155 -3.03 3.17 -1.78
CA SER A 155 -2.48 4.42 -1.26
C SER A 155 -1.11 4.75 -1.82
N LEU A 156 -0.89 6.02 -2.12
CA LEU A 156 0.39 6.53 -2.60
C LEU A 156 0.59 8.02 -2.30
N TRP A 157 1.72 8.56 -2.70
CA TRP A 157 2.03 9.97 -2.57
C TRP A 157 1.74 10.72 -3.87
N VAL A 158 0.88 11.72 -3.78
CA VAL A 158 0.55 12.61 -4.90
C VAL A 158 1.02 14.04 -4.65
N ASP A 159 1.27 14.77 -5.72
CA ASP A 159 1.60 16.19 -5.67
C ASP A 159 0.35 17.09 -5.53
N GLY A 160 0.51 18.40 -5.75
CA GLY A 160 -0.59 19.37 -5.61
C GLY A 160 -0.89 19.79 -4.18
N ASN A 161 0.01 19.51 -3.21
CA ASN A 161 -0.16 19.84 -1.81
C ASN A 161 1.10 20.47 -1.20
N PHE A 162 0.95 21.08 -0.01
CA PHE A 162 2.02 21.82 0.65
C PHE A 162 3.28 20.98 0.93
N LYS A 163 3.12 19.74 1.40
CA LYS A 163 4.26 18.86 1.70
C LYS A 163 5.03 18.45 0.44
N ALA A 164 4.35 18.20 -0.67
CA ALA A 164 4.99 17.91 -1.95
C ALA A 164 5.77 19.12 -2.47
N TRP A 165 5.18 20.32 -2.41
CA TRP A 165 5.86 21.56 -2.76
C TRP A 165 7.11 21.80 -1.90
N LYS A 166 7.01 21.66 -0.56
CA LYS A 166 8.14 21.79 0.36
C LYS A 166 9.25 20.79 0.06
N ARG A 167 8.88 19.52 -0.25
CA ARG A 167 9.83 18.48 -0.62
C ARG A 167 10.57 18.83 -1.92
N LYS A 168 9.85 19.14 -3.00
CA LYS A 168 10.45 19.58 -4.27
C LYS A 168 11.42 20.76 -4.08
N ARG A 169 11.03 21.76 -3.30
CA ARG A 169 11.90 22.92 -2.99
C ARG A 169 13.17 22.53 -2.21
N SER A 170 13.06 21.57 -1.29
CA SER A 170 14.21 21.06 -0.54
C SER A 170 15.17 20.28 -1.45
N GLU A 171 14.66 19.44 -2.36
CA GLU A 171 15.45 18.69 -3.34
C GLU A 171 16.22 19.63 -4.28
N VAL A 172 15.56 20.67 -4.80
CA VAL A 172 16.24 21.71 -5.63
C VAL A 172 17.36 22.41 -4.88
N ARG A 173 17.15 22.71 -3.58
CA ARG A 173 18.20 23.35 -2.75
C ARG A 173 19.40 22.43 -2.53
N ARG A 174 19.17 21.13 -2.30
CA ARG A 174 20.25 20.12 -2.14
C ARG A 174 21.08 19.97 -3.40
N ARG A 175 20.40 19.85 -4.58
CA ARG A 175 21.08 19.82 -5.87
C ARG A 175 21.98 21.04 -6.11
N LYS A 176 21.49 22.25 -5.78
CA LYS A 176 22.30 23.49 -5.90
C LYS A 176 23.50 23.51 -4.96
N LYS A 177 23.49 22.75 -3.87
CA LYS A 177 24.62 22.63 -2.92
C LYS A 177 25.60 21.50 -3.30
N GLY A 178 25.37 20.79 -4.40
CA GLY A 178 26.23 19.66 -4.82
C GLY A 178 26.13 18.44 -3.89
N GLU A 179 25.08 18.36 -3.04
CA GLU A 179 24.86 17.18 -2.21
C GLU A 179 24.47 16.01 -3.14
N GLN A 180 25.21 14.89 -3.06
CA GLN A 180 24.87 13.67 -3.80
C GLN A 180 23.45 13.24 -3.45
N GLU A 181 22.65 12.90 -4.48
CA GLU A 181 21.35 12.31 -4.26
C GLU A 181 21.54 10.94 -3.59
N GLY A 182 21.21 10.85 -2.29
CA GLY A 182 21.11 9.57 -1.64
C GLY A 182 20.01 8.74 -2.30
N TYR A 183 20.08 7.42 -2.19
CA TYR A 183 19.07 6.49 -2.73
C TYR A 183 17.65 6.95 -2.38
N GLN A 184 16.90 7.34 -3.42
CA GLN A 184 15.52 7.79 -3.27
C GLN A 184 14.59 6.57 -3.33
N ASN A 185 14.04 6.20 -2.19
CA ASN A 185 13.10 5.07 -2.07
C ASN A 185 11.64 5.50 -1.89
N ARG A 186 11.31 6.77 -2.16
CA ARG A 186 9.94 7.30 -2.03
C ARG A 186 9.69 8.39 -3.05
N PHE A 187 8.64 8.19 -3.85
CA PHE A 187 8.31 9.00 -5.01
C PHE A 187 6.98 9.74 -4.79
N VAL A 188 6.96 11.00 -5.19
CA VAL A 188 5.74 11.82 -5.26
C VAL A 188 5.39 11.97 -6.73
N LEU A 189 4.22 11.51 -7.11
CA LEU A 189 3.77 11.45 -8.50
C LEU A 189 2.69 12.51 -8.76
N PRO A 190 2.61 13.08 -9.98
CA PRO A 190 1.45 13.88 -10.37
C PRO A 190 0.18 13.02 -10.30
N ALA A 191 -0.90 13.56 -9.70
CA ALA A 191 -2.17 12.83 -9.62
C ALA A 191 -2.68 12.38 -10.99
N ALA A 192 -2.61 13.25 -12.01
CA ALA A 192 -3.01 12.91 -13.36
C ALA A 192 -2.20 11.75 -13.98
N THR A 193 -0.91 11.65 -13.68
CA THR A 193 -0.07 10.52 -14.14
C THR A 193 -0.54 9.21 -13.52
N VAL A 194 -0.80 9.21 -12.22
CA VAL A 194 -1.27 8.02 -11.48
C VAL A 194 -2.64 7.58 -11.98
N GLU A 195 -3.56 8.51 -12.18
CA GLU A 195 -4.91 8.24 -12.66
C GLU A 195 -4.91 7.69 -14.09
N ALA A 196 -4.03 8.20 -14.96
CA ALA A 196 -3.83 7.64 -16.30
C ALA A 196 -3.25 6.20 -16.26
N GLU A 197 -2.33 5.90 -15.33
CA GLU A 197 -1.81 4.54 -15.13
C GLU A 197 -2.92 3.58 -14.66
N PHE A 198 -3.83 4.03 -13.78
CA PHE A 198 -5.00 3.24 -13.38
C PHE A 198 -5.91 2.92 -14.58
N GLU A 199 -6.20 3.91 -15.41
CA GLU A 199 -6.99 3.69 -16.64
C GLU A 199 -6.33 2.73 -17.62
N GLN A 200 -5.03 2.90 -17.85
CA GLN A 200 -4.24 2.00 -18.70
C GLN A 200 -4.23 0.56 -18.20
N ALA A 201 -4.30 0.36 -16.89
CA ALA A 201 -4.37 -0.96 -16.27
C ALA A 201 -5.79 -1.55 -16.23
N GLY A 202 -6.81 -0.87 -16.77
CA GLY A 202 -8.18 -1.37 -16.81
C GLY A 202 -9.03 -1.03 -15.59
N PHE A 203 -8.68 0.04 -14.87
CA PHE A 203 -9.47 0.55 -13.76
C PHE A 203 -10.10 1.89 -14.08
N ARG A 204 -11.15 2.25 -13.36
CA ARG A 204 -11.65 3.62 -13.22
C ARG A 204 -11.54 4.07 -11.77
N VAL A 205 -11.18 5.32 -11.55
CA VAL A 205 -11.22 5.92 -10.22
C VAL A 205 -12.69 6.11 -9.84
N GLN A 206 -13.12 5.52 -8.75
CA GLN A 206 -14.44 5.72 -8.16
C GLN A 206 -14.38 6.90 -7.19
N GLU A 207 -13.37 6.94 -6.33
CA GLU A 207 -13.23 7.98 -5.30
C GLU A 207 -11.76 8.16 -4.91
N SER A 208 -11.43 9.32 -4.33
CA SER A 208 -10.13 9.60 -3.74
C SER A 208 -10.28 10.30 -2.39
N LEU A 209 -9.47 9.88 -1.42
CA LEU A 209 -9.50 10.35 -0.05
C LEU A 209 -8.13 10.89 0.35
N ASP A 210 -8.03 12.20 0.60
CA ASP A 210 -6.81 12.82 1.07
C ASP A 210 -6.59 12.61 2.58
N PHE A 211 -5.37 12.33 2.98
CA PHE A 211 -5.00 12.20 4.40
C PHE A 211 -5.27 13.50 5.16
N ILE A 212 -4.77 14.61 4.65
CA ILE A 212 -5.15 15.99 5.02
C ILE A 212 -5.18 16.77 3.71
N PRO A 213 -6.37 17.23 3.24
CA PRO A 213 -6.51 17.95 1.99
C PRO A 213 -5.56 19.14 1.89
N LEU A 214 -5.01 19.37 0.70
CA LEU A 214 -4.06 20.45 0.37
C LEU A 214 -2.74 20.46 1.17
N TYR A 215 -2.62 19.66 2.22
CA TYR A 215 -1.44 19.64 3.09
C TYR A 215 -0.58 18.39 2.91
N ALA A 216 -1.15 17.20 3.02
CA ALA A 216 -0.41 15.93 3.04
C ALA A 216 -0.32 15.30 1.64
N MET A 217 0.77 14.59 1.37
CA MET A 217 0.98 13.86 0.10
C MET A 217 0.17 12.56 0.00
N TRP A 218 -0.20 11.95 1.12
CA TRP A 218 -0.93 10.70 1.16
C TRP A 218 -2.34 10.87 0.60
N ARG A 219 -2.67 10.02 -0.39
CA ARG A 219 -4.00 9.84 -0.94
C ARG A 219 -4.30 8.36 -1.03
N VAL A 220 -5.55 8.01 -0.71
CA VAL A 220 -6.13 6.68 -0.91
C VAL A 220 -7.09 6.78 -2.08
N TYR A 221 -6.95 5.91 -3.06
CA TYR A 221 -7.90 5.77 -4.17
C TYR A 221 -8.72 4.51 -3.98
N VAL A 222 -9.99 4.59 -4.34
CA VAL A 222 -10.88 3.45 -4.53
C VAL A 222 -11.08 3.29 -6.03
N LEU A 223 -10.59 2.19 -6.57
CA LEU A 223 -10.64 1.86 -7.98
C LEU A 223 -11.67 0.77 -8.23
N ARG A 224 -12.37 0.86 -9.37
CA ARG A 224 -13.25 -0.20 -9.86
C ARG A 224 -12.67 -0.80 -11.13
N LYS A 225 -12.74 -2.12 -11.22
CA LYS A 225 -12.42 -2.86 -12.43
C LYS A 225 -13.40 -2.50 -13.55
N ARG A 226 -12.90 -2.30 -14.77
CA ARG A 226 -13.72 -2.05 -15.97
C ARG A 226 -14.16 -3.36 -16.61
#